data_42b5a05f8a23ae67482ec440d2f5916e
#
_entry.id   42b5a05f8a23ae67482ec440d2f5916e
#
_cell.length_a   1.000
_cell.length_b   1.000
_cell.length_c   1.000
_cell.angle_alpha   90.00
_cell.angle_beta   90.00
_cell.angle_gamma   90.00
#
_symmetry.space_group_name_H-M   'P 1'
#
loop_
_entity.id
_entity.type
_entity.pdbx_description
1 polymer ?
#
loop_
_entity_poly.entity_id
_entity_poly.type
_entity_poly.pdbx_seq_one_letter_code
_entity_poly.pdbx_strand_id
1 'polypeptide(L)'
;MTDTSENSVTLAPSSNPDLRWYVVHAYSGMEKAVERNITERIARSGMEHKFGRILVPTEEVVEMKNGQRRTTERRFFPGYVLVEMVMDDDTWHLVKHTSKVTGFVGGAKNRPAPISEDEVQKIVSQMREGSDKPRHKVEFLTGELVRVKDGPFTDFNGTVEEVNYEKNKVRVSVTIFGRATPVELEFGQVEKT
;
A
#
# COMPACT_ATOMS: atom_id res chain seq x y z
N MET A 1 5.31 8.38 -30.97
CA MET A 1 6.43 8.11 -30.04
C MET A 1 5.91 8.36 -28.64
N THR A 2 5.47 7.31 -28.00
CA THR A 2 4.92 7.34 -26.64
C THR A 2 6.04 7.03 -25.68
N ASP A 3 6.49 8.05 -25.01
CA ASP A 3 7.48 7.93 -23.93
C ASP A 3 6.77 7.37 -22.70
N THR A 4 6.92 6.09 -22.51
CA THR A 4 6.44 5.40 -21.32
C THR A 4 7.47 5.64 -20.24
N SER A 5 7.25 6.66 -19.44
CA SER A 5 8.03 6.91 -18.23
C SER A 5 7.82 5.74 -17.27
N GLU A 6 8.68 4.75 -17.37
CA GLU A 6 8.87 3.75 -16.33
C GLU A 6 9.34 4.46 -15.06
N ASN A 7 8.39 4.68 -14.16
CA ASN A 7 8.68 5.21 -12.83
C ASN A 7 9.28 4.08 -11.98
N SER A 8 10.47 3.62 -12.41
CA SER A 8 11.27 2.69 -11.62
C SER A 8 11.81 3.44 -10.42
N VAL A 9 11.13 3.37 -9.30
CA VAL A 9 11.69 3.79 -8.02
C VAL A 9 12.79 2.79 -7.65
N THR A 10 13.90 2.89 -8.34
CA THR A 10 15.11 2.18 -7.95
C THR A 10 15.74 3.01 -6.85
N LEU A 11 15.63 2.50 -5.62
CA LEU A 11 16.29 3.10 -4.47
C LEU A 11 17.81 2.93 -4.62
N ALA A 12 18.44 3.89 -5.28
CA ALA A 12 19.90 3.99 -5.20
C ALA A 12 20.29 4.32 -3.75
N PRO A 13 21.32 3.71 -3.20
CA PRO A 13 21.79 4.05 -1.86
C PRO A 13 22.16 5.53 -1.81
N SER A 14 21.73 6.20 -0.75
CA SER A 14 22.08 7.60 -0.55
C SER A 14 23.57 7.75 -0.33
N SER A 15 24.15 8.78 -0.87
CA SER A 15 25.59 9.07 -0.76
C SER A 15 26.03 9.56 0.61
N ASN A 16 25.07 9.89 1.50
CA ASN A 16 25.37 10.42 2.83
C ASN A 16 25.11 9.34 3.89
N PRO A 17 26.15 8.87 4.63
CA PRO A 17 26.01 7.83 5.64
C PRO A 17 25.25 8.25 6.89
N ASP A 18 25.03 9.54 7.11
CA ASP A 18 24.32 10.07 8.28
C ASP A 18 22.79 10.14 8.07
N LEU A 19 22.33 9.87 6.86
CA LEU A 19 20.91 9.83 6.56
C LEU A 19 20.24 8.64 7.25
N ARG A 20 19.08 8.91 7.86
CA ARG A 20 18.22 7.92 8.48
C ARG A 20 16.78 8.17 8.07
N TRP A 21 15.98 7.14 8.11
CA TRP A 21 14.58 7.20 7.81
C TRP A 21 13.75 7.59 9.02
N TYR A 22 12.88 8.56 8.83
CA TYR A 22 11.94 9.04 9.84
C TYR A 22 10.51 8.99 9.29
N VAL A 23 9.57 8.76 10.19
CA VAL A 23 8.15 8.77 9.85
C VAL A 23 7.54 10.10 10.23
N VAL A 24 6.89 10.73 9.28
CA VAL A 24 6.20 12.01 9.45
C VAL A 24 4.71 11.79 9.34
N HIS A 25 3.96 12.30 10.30
CA HIS A 25 2.50 12.29 10.26
C HIS A 25 1.98 13.52 9.53
N ALA A 26 1.16 13.28 8.51
CA ALA A 26 0.51 14.30 7.72
C ALA A 26 -1.02 14.23 7.87
N TYR A 27 -1.72 15.29 7.48
CA TYR A 27 -3.17 15.21 7.38
C TYR A 27 -3.57 14.19 6.31
N SER A 28 -4.57 13.39 6.63
CA SER A 28 -5.06 12.35 5.73
C SER A 28 -5.48 12.93 4.37
N GLY A 29 -5.01 12.32 3.30
CA GLY A 29 -5.22 12.83 1.95
C GLY A 29 -4.23 13.89 1.47
N MET A 30 -3.35 14.38 2.34
CA MET A 30 -2.38 15.45 2.03
C MET A 30 -0.94 14.95 1.90
N GLU A 31 -0.71 13.65 1.87
CA GLU A 31 0.61 13.04 1.88
C GLU A 31 1.47 13.50 0.68
N LYS A 32 0.92 13.50 -0.52
CA LYS A 32 1.62 13.98 -1.71
C LYS A 32 1.87 15.49 -1.68
N ALA A 33 0.95 16.26 -1.10
CA ALA A 33 1.15 17.68 -0.90
C ALA A 33 2.28 17.95 0.11
N VAL A 34 2.39 17.15 1.16
CA VAL A 34 3.47 17.22 2.14
C VAL A 34 4.81 16.86 1.49
N GLU A 35 4.87 15.79 0.72
CA GLU A 35 6.08 15.42 -0.04
C GLU A 35 6.60 16.60 -0.88
N ARG A 36 5.72 17.19 -1.68
CA ARG A 36 6.04 18.34 -2.52
C ARG A 36 6.47 19.55 -1.70
N ASN A 37 5.74 19.89 -0.63
CA ASN A 37 6.04 21.03 0.23
C ASN A 37 7.37 20.88 0.94
N ILE A 38 7.71 19.69 1.41
CA ILE A 38 9.01 19.40 2.02
C ILE A 38 10.12 19.58 0.99
N THR A 39 9.95 19.01 -0.20
CA THR A 39 10.92 19.13 -1.31
C THR A 39 11.18 20.58 -1.69
N GLU A 40 10.14 21.39 -1.81
CA GLU A 40 10.28 22.82 -2.10
C GLU A 40 11.01 23.58 -0.99
N ARG A 41 10.72 23.29 0.26
CA ARG A 41 11.38 23.92 1.40
C ARG A 41 12.86 23.55 1.51
N ILE A 42 13.19 22.30 1.23
CA ILE A 42 14.57 21.82 1.16
C ILE A 42 15.35 22.63 0.12
N ALA A 43 14.81 22.76 -1.08
CA ALA A 43 15.43 23.52 -2.16
C ALA A 43 15.62 25.00 -1.80
N ARG A 44 14.61 25.64 -1.22
CA ARG A 44 14.66 27.05 -0.79
C ARG A 44 15.65 27.31 0.34
N SER A 45 15.82 26.33 1.23
CA SER A 45 16.70 26.45 2.41
C SER A 45 18.15 26.04 2.11
N GLY A 46 18.42 25.46 0.94
CA GLY A 46 19.75 24.97 0.57
C GLY A 46 20.22 23.77 1.43
N MET A 47 19.27 22.99 1.99
CA MET A 47 19.56 21.84 2.85
C MET A 47 19.53 20.50 2.12
N GLU A 48 19.65 20.49 0.81
CA GLU A 48 19.58 19.28 -0.01
C GLU A 48 20.58 18.20 0.41
N HIS A 49 21.72 18.61 0.90
CA HIS A 49 22.77 17.69 1.42
C HIS A 49 22.38 16.95 2.71
N LYS A 50 21.39 17.45 3.44
CA LYS A 50 20.87 16.86 4.69
C LYS A 50 19.61 16.01 4.48
N PHE A 51 19.09 15.96 3.28
CA PHE A 51 17.91 15.19 2.92
C PHE A 51 18.21 14.21 1.79
N GLY A 52 17.59 13.05 1.85
CA GLY A 52 17.62 12.06 0.80
C GLY A 52 16.26 11.93 0.12
N ARG A 53 15.71 10.75 0.19
CA ARG A 53 14.46 10.40 -0.48
C ARG A 53 13.25 10.66 0.41
N ILE A 54 12.13 10.97 -0.22
CA ILE A 54 10.83 11.10 0.44
C ILE A 54 9.89 10.09 -0.20
N LEU A 55 9.24 9.25 0.60
CA LEU A 55 8.34 8.21 0.14
C LEU A 55 6.96 8.39 0.75
N VAL A 56 5.94 8.32 -0.10
CA VAL A 56 4.55 8.19 0.32
C VAL A 56 4.13 6.74 0.15
N PRO A 57 3.81 6.00 1.24
CA PRO A 57 3.44 4.60 1.15
C PRO A 57 2.11 4.40 0.43
N THR A 58 2.16 4.17 -0.86
CA THR A 58 1.01 3.90 -1.72
C THR A 58 1.23 2.65 -2.54
N GLU A 59 0.18 1.91 -2.79
CA GLU A 59 0.17 0.81 -3.75
C GLU A 59 -0.70 1.19 -4.95
N GLU A 60 -0.28 0.83 -6.13
CA GLU A 60 -1.11 0.92 -7.32
C GLU A 60 -1.99 -0.31 -7.41
N VAL A 61 -3.29 -0.11 -7.34
CA VAL A 61 -4.27 -1.18 -7.51
C VAL A 61 -4.92 -1.05 -8.88
N VAL A 62 -4.82 -2.08 -9.68
CA VAL A 62 -5.50 -2.14 -10.96
C VAL A 62 -6.88 -2.73 -10.76
N GLU A 63 -7.90 -1.92 -10.98
CA GLU A 63 -9.29 -2.33 -10.91
C GLU A 63 -9.92 -2.39 -12.31
N MET A 64 -10.73 -3.41 -12.54
CA MET A 64 -11.58 -3.48 -13.73
C MET A 64 -12.93 -2.88 -13.40
N LYS A 65 -13.24 -1.74 -13.98
CA LYS A 65 -14.55 -1.09 -13.82
C LYS A 65 -15.19 -0.84 -15.19
N ASN A 66 -16.39 -1.35 -15.39
CA ASN A 66 -17.14 -1.23 -16.66
C ASN A 66 -16.34 -1.74 -17.89
N GLY A 67 -15.59 -2.83 -17.75
CA GLY A 67 -14.75 -3.37 -18.81
C GLY A 67 -13.47 -2.57 -19.11
N GLN A 68 -13.24 -1.49 -18.39
CA GLN A 68 -12.04 -0.66 -18.52
C GLN A 68 -11.07 -0.88 -17.35
N ARG A 69 -9.81 -0.99 -17.67
CA ARG A 69 -8.74 -1.07 -16.70
C ARG A 69 -8.45 0.32 -16.12
N ARG A 70 -8.65 0.48 -14.82
CA ARG A 70 -8.30 1.70 -14.09
C ARG A 70 -7.22 1.39 -13.07
N THR A 71 -6.19 2.22 -13.05
CA THR A 71 -5.17 2.18 -12.01
C THR A 71 -5.58 3.19 -10.94
N THR A 72 -5.77 2.71 -9.72
CA THR A 72 -6.11 3.53 -8.56
C THR A 72 -4.99 3.40 -7.53
N GLU A 73 -4.51 4.51 -7.04
CA GLU A 73 -3.55 4.51 -5.93
C GLU A 73 -4.28 4.27 -4.61
N ARG A 74 -3.86 3.25 -3.88
CA ARG A 74 -4.34 2.96 -2.54
C ARG A 74 -3.23 3.23 -1.53
N ARG A 75 -3.58 3.96 -0.47
CA ARG A 75 -2.67 4.21 0.64
C ARG A 75 -2.84 3.10 1.66
N PHE A 76 -1.78 2.36 1.96
CA PHE A 76 -1.82 1.34 3.01
C PHE A 76 -1.37 1.87 4.39
N PHE A 77 -0.70 3.04 4.42
CA PHE A 77 -0.46 3.82 5.65
C PHE A 77 -0.96 5.26 5.45
N PRO A 78 -2.27 5.52 5.52
CA PRO A 78 -2.81 6.86 5.32
C PRO A 78 -2.33 7.82 6.41
N GLY A 79 -1.90 9.00 6.01
CA GLY A 79 -1.40 10.03 6.90
C GLY A 79 0.08 9.89 7.28
N TYR A 80 0.84 9.00 6.65
CA TYR A 80 2.26 8.82 6.90
C TYR A 80 3.11 9.10 5.68
N VAL A 81 4.24 9.77 5.90
CA VAL A 81 5.26 10.05 4.88
C VAL A 81 6.60 9.63 5.45
N LEU A 82 7.40 8.92 4.67
CA LEU A 82 8.75 8.53 5.03
C LEU A 82 9.75 9.54 4.48
N VAL A 83 10.61 10.06 5.32
CA VAL A 83 11.65 11.04 4.95
C VAL A 83 13.01 10.53 5.36
N GLU A 84 13.93 10.48 4.41
CA GLU A 84 15.35 10.18 4.67
C GLU A 84 16.09 11.50 4.90
N MET A 85 16.61 11.68 6.09
CA MET A 85 17.23 12.95 6.49
C MET A 85 18.28 12.77 7.59
N VAL A 86 19.15 13.77 7.70
CA VAL A 86 19.99 13.95 8.89
C VAL A 86 19.16 14.69 9.93
N MET A 87 19.03 14.13 11.13
CA MET A 87 18.25 14.74 12.20
C MET A 87 19.10 15.76 12.97
N ASP A 88 18.81 17.01 12.76
CA ASP A 88 19.29 18.13 13.55
C ASP A 88 18.17 19.16 13.78
N ASP A 89 18.45 20.22 14.52
CA ASP A 89 17.44 21.24 14.84
C ASP A 89 16.91 21.93 13.59
N ASP A 90 17.73 22.19 12.60
CA ASP A 90 17.36 22.88 11.37
C ASP A 90 16.44 22.00 10.50
N THR A 91 16.81 20.75 10.30
CA THR A 91 16.01 19.80 9.51
C THR A 91 14.71 19.44 10.22
N TRP A 92 14.74 19.27 11.53
CA TRP A 92 13.55 19.01 12.34
C TRP A 92 12.55 20.16 12.23
N HIS A 93 13.00 21.41 12.40
CA HIS A 93 12.16 22.58 12.22
C HIS A 93 11.58 22.72 10.81
N LEU A 94 12.40 22.47 9.80
CA LEU A 94 11.96 22.53 8.41
C LEU A 94 10.79 21.59 8.15
N VAL A 95 10.90 20.33 8.55
CA VAL A 95 9.86 19.32 8.34
C VAL A 95 8.64 19.59 9.21
N LYS A 96 8.82 19.88 10.50
CA LYS A 96 7.72 20.12 11.42
C LYS A 96 6.88 21.34 11.05
N HIS A 97 7.49 22.39 10.54
CA HIS A 97 6.80 23.60 10.13
C HIS A 97 6.32 23.59 8.68
N THR A 98 6.45 22.47 7.99
CA THR A 98 5.88 22.30 6.65
C THR A 98 4.35 22.23 6.74
N SER A 99 3.68 22.91 5.82
CA SER A 99 2.22 22.91 5.75
C SER A 99 1.66 21.49 5.63
N LYS A 100 0.59 21.19 6.36
CA LYS A 100 -0.09 19.90 6.42
C LYS A 100 0.67 18.78 7.15
N VAL A 101 1.80 19.07 7.76
CA VAL A 101 2.53 18.16 8.65
C VAL A 101 2.04 18.34 10.08
N THR A 102 1.68 17.22 10.72
CA THR A 102 1.31 17.19 12.15
C THR A 102 2.54 17.10 13.04
N GLY A 103 3.53 16.34 12.63
CA GLY A 103 4.79 16.14 13.36
C GLY A 103 5.44 14.81 13.02
N PHE A 104 6.53 14.51 13.72
CA PHE A 104 7.21 13.23 13.63
C PHE A 104 6.52 12.15 14.47
N VAL A 105 6.60 10.92 14.02
CA VAL A 105 6.10 9.74 14.75
C VAL A 105 7.25 9.04 15.46
N GLY A 106 6.99 8.66 16.70
CA GLY A 106 7.97 7.92 17.53
C GLY A 106 9.00 8.80 18.21
N GLY A 107 9.69 8.21 19.16
CA GLY A 107 10.72 8.89 19.95
C GLY A 107 10.19 9.91 20.95
N ALA A 108 11.09 10.74 21.47
CA ALA A 108 10.75 11.84 22.35
C ALA A 108 10.32 13.08 21.54
N LYS A 109 9.62 13.99 22.18
CA LYS A 109 8.98 15.17 21.58
C LYS A 109 9.87 15.98 20.62
N ASN A 110 11.16 16.08 20.88
CA ASN A 110 12.15 16.81 20.08
C ASN A 110 13.23 15.92 19.46
N ARG A 111 13.11 14.60 19.65
CA ARG A 111 14.05 13.61 19.13
C ARG A 111 13.28 12.42 18.60
N PRO A 112 12.78 12.50 17.36
CA PRO A 112 12.13 11.35 16.74
C PRO A 112 13.11 10.19 16.59
N ALA A 113 12.59 8.97 16.75
CA ALA A 113 13.36 7.77 16.56
C ALA A 113 13.38 7.41 15.07
N PRO A 114 14.54 7.08 14.49
CA PRO A 114 14.62 6.57 13.13
C PRO A 114 14.02 5.16 13.04
N ILE A 115 13.46 4.83 11.89
CA ILE A 115 13.10 3.46 11.56
C ILE A 115 14.25 2.76 10.86
N SER A 116 14.32 1.45 10.99
CA SER A 116 15.37 0.66 10.35
C SER A 116 15.21 0.62 8.83
N GLU A 117 16.30 0.44 8.12
CA GLU A 117 16.29 0.29 6.68
C GLU A 117 15.51 -0.96 6.25
N ASP A 118 15.53 -2.03 7.05
CA ASP A 118 14.75 -3.24 6.81
C ASP A 118 13.24 -2.99 6.84
N GLU A 119 12.77 -2.13 7.73
CA GLU A 119 11.37 -1.72 7.78
C GLU A 119 10.98 -0.90 6.54
N VAL A 120 11.85 0.01 6.12
CA VAL A 120 11.65 0.78 4.88
C VAL A 120 11.63 -0.13 3.66
N GLN A 121 12.55 -1.10 3.58
CA GLN A 121 12.58 -2.07 2.48
C GLN A 121 11.31 -2.91 2.41
N LYS A 122 10.75 -3.30 3.54
CA LYS A 122 9.45 -3.99 3.58
C LYS A 122 8.34 -3.13 3.00
N ILE A 123 8.29 -1.86 3.37
CA ILE A 123 7.30 -0.90 2.85
C ILE A 123 7.47 -0.71 1.33
N VAL A 124 8.70 -0.52 0.87
CA VAL A 124 9.01 -0.40 -0.56
C VAL A 124 8.66 -1.65 -1.34
N SER A 125 8.93 -2.82 -0.78
CA SER A 125 8.55 -4.11 -1.39
C SER A 125 7.03 -4.22 -1.51
N GLN A 126 6.28 -3.82 -0.49
CA GLN A 126 4.82 -3.75 -0.54
C GLN A 126 4.31 -2.81 -1.63
N MET A 127 4.94 -1.64 -1.79
CA MET A 127 4.60 -0.71 -2.87
C MET A 127 4.81 -1.33 -4.25
N ARG A 128 5.88 -2.10 -4.44
CA ARG A 128 6.17 -2.81 -5.70
C ARG A 128 5.24 -4.00 -5.91
N GLU A 129 5.01 -4.77 -4.87
CA GLU A 129 4.13 -5.94 -4.95
C GLU A 129 2.68 -5.57 -5.27
N GLY A 130 2.24 -4.39 -4.86
CA GLY A 130 0.93 -3.84 -5.23
C GLY A 130 0.82 -3.54 -6.73
N SER A 131 1.93 -3.18 -7.40
CA SER A 131 1.96 -2.95 -8.85
C SER A 131 2.18 -4.24 -9.66
N ASP A 132 2.90 -5.22 -9.11
CA ASP A 132 3.27 -6.46 -9.84
C ASP A 132 2.37 -7.65 -9.51
N LYS A 133 1.77 -7.68 -8.36
CA LYS A 133 0.73 -8.65 -8.05
C LYS A 133 -0.62 -7.95 -8.21
N PRO A 134 -1.36 -8.28 -9.28
CA PRO A 134 -2.79 -8.33 -9.07
C PRO A 134 -2.94 -9.14 -7.78
N ARG A 135 -3.52 -8.58 -6.72
CA ARG A 135 -3.96 -9.36 -5.56
C ARG A 135 -4.42 -10.66 -6.14
N HIS A 136 -3.87 -11.77 -5.69
CA HIS A 136 -4.23 -13.05 -6.23
C HIS A 136 -5.71 -12.96 -6.49
N LYS A 137 -6.09 -12.75 -7.73
CA LYS A 137 -7.34 -13.26 -8.19
C LYS A 137 -7.16 -14.71 -7.82
N VAL A 138 -7.74 -15.10 -6.72
CA VAL A 138 -7.96 -16.50 -6.50
C VAL A 138 -8.82 -16.84 -7.70
N GLU A 139 -8.18 -17.28 -8.76
CA GLU A 139 -8.89 -17.65 -9.99
C GLU A 139 -9.64 -18.91 -9.64
N PHE A 140 -10.86 -18.72 -9.22
CA PHE A 140 -11.80 -19.81 -9.10
C PHE A 140 -12.26 -20.16 -10.50
N LEU A 141 -12.09 -21.41 -10.86
CA LEU A 141 -12.61 -21.95 -12.11
C LEU A 141 -13.96 -22.61 -11.86
N THR A 142 -14.88 -22.44 -12.77
CA THR A 142 -16.15 -23.14 -12.74
C THR A 142 -15.91 -24.66 -12.71
N GLY A 143 -16.53 -25.34 -11.76
CA GLY A 143 -16.33 -26.78 -11.52
C GLY A 143 -15.24 -27.11 -10.51
N GLU A 144 -14.52 -26.11 -9.98
CA GLU A 144 -13.48 -26.32 -8.99
C GLU A 144 -14.06 -26.60 -7.59
N LEU A 145 -13.43 -27.51 -6.86
CA LEU A 145 -13.80 -27.79 -5.48
C LEU A 145 -13.19 -26.76 -4.54
N VAL A 146 -14.03 -26.20 -3.70
CA VAL A 146 -13.65 -25.20 -2.71
C VAL A 146 -14.23 -25.54 -1.35
N ARG A 147 -13.60 -25.03 -0.30
CA ARG A 147 -14.06 -25.12 1.08
C ARG A 147 -14.43 -23.73 1.58
N VAL A 148 -15.55 -23.63 2.27
CA VAL A 148 -15.96 -22.38 2.91
C VAL A 148 -15.22 -22.26 4.24
N LYS A 149 -14.49 -21.18 4.43
CA LYS A 149 -13.68 -20.94 5.63
C LYS A 149 -14.27 -19.93 6.61
N ASP A 150 -15.28 -19.18 6.18
CA ASP A 150 -15.91 -18.15 7.00
C ASP A 150 -17.40 -18.00 6.66
N GLY A 151 -18.19 -17.60 7.64
CA GLY A 151 -19.63 -17.41 7.53
C GLY A 151 -20.46 -18.60 8.04
N PRO A 152 -21.78 -18.59 7.80
CA PRO A 152 -22.70 -19.62 8.29
C PRO A 152 -22.47 -21.01 7.69
N PHE A 153 -21.72 -21.11 6.58
CA PHE A 153 -21.40 -22.34 5.88
C PHE A 153 -19.95 -22.80 6.08
N THR A 154 -19.29 -22.32 7.13
CA THR A 154 -17.91 -22.69 7.47
C THR A 154 -17.73 -24.20 7.51
N ASP A 155 -16.62 -24.69 6.94
CA ASP A 155 -16.26 -26.12 6.83
C ASP A 155 -17.08 -26.95 5.84
N PHE A 156 -18.03 -26.37 5.13
CA PHE A 156 -18.70 -27.04 4.01
C PHE A 156 -17.84 -26.99 2.75
N ASN A 157 -17.85 -28.09 2.02
CA ASN A 157 -17.26 -28.16 0.71
C ASN A 157 -18.32 -27.88 -0.37
N GLY A 158 -17.89 -27.25 -1.43
CA GLY A 158 -18.76 -26.94 -2.54
C GLY A 158 -18.03 -26.91 -3.86
N THR A 159 -18.78 -26.79 -4.93
CA THR A 159 -18.27 -26.66 -6.29
C THR A 159 -18.60 -25.29 -6.83
N VAL A 160 -17.64 -24.62 -7.44
CA VAL A 160 -17.82 -23.30 -8.05
C VAL A 160 -18.72 -23.41 -9.26
N GLU A 161 -19.85 -22.71 -9.25
CA GLU A 161 -20.79 -22.64 -10.37
C GLU A 161 -20.52 -21.42 -11.24
N GLU A 162 -20.29 -20.28 -10.62
CA GLU A 162 -20.09 -19.00 -11.30
C GLU A 162 -19.12 -18.11 -10.52
N VAL A 163 -18.32 -17.36 -11.22
CA VAL A 163 -17.37 -16.41 -10.64
C VAL A 163 -17.67 -15.00 -11.15
N ASN A 164 -17.92 -14.07 -10.23
CA ASN A 164 -18.14 -12.67 -10.54
C ASN A 164 -16.94 -11.85 -10.05
N TYR A 165 -16.02 -11.58 -10.95
CA TYR A 165 -14.82 -10.81 -10.66
C TYR A 165 -15.08 -9.32 -10.40
N GLU A 166 -16.15 -8.78 -10.96
CA GLU A 166 -16.49 -7.37 -10.77
C GLU A 166 -16.95 -7.07 -9.34
N LYS A 167 -17.68 -8.02 -8.74
CA LYS A 167 -18.19 -7.91 -7.37
C LYS A 167 -17.33 -8.63 -6.34
N ASN A 168 -16.24 -9.31 -6.74
CA ASN A 168 -15.43 -10.18 -5.91
C ASN A 168 -16.22 -11.27 -5.19
N LYS A 169 -17.19 -11.82 -5.89
CA LYS A 169 -18.08 -12.87 -5.38
C LYS A 169 -18.00 -14.13 -6.23
N VAL A 170 -18.20 -15.24 -5.55
CA VAL A 170 -18.27 -16.57 -6.17
C VAL A 170 -19.57 -17.25 -5.75
N ARG A 171 -20.24 -17.84 -6.72
CA ARG A 171 -21.39 -18.70 -6.43
C ARG A 171 -20.91 -20.14 -6.34
N VAL A 172 -21.11 -20.74 -5.18
CA VAL A 172 -20.67 -22.09 -4.85
C VAL A 172 -21.90 -22.96 -4.60
N SER A 173 -21.96 -24.11 -5.23
CA SER A 173 -22.96 -25.15 -4.90
C SER A 173 -22.48 -25.94 -3.71
N VAL A 174 -23.10 -25.71 -2.57
CA VAL A 174 -22.79 -26.39 -1.31
C VAL A 174 -23.84 -27.47 -1.03
N THR A 175 -23.41 -28.66 -0.67
CA THR A 175 -24.32 -29.74 -0.28
C THR A 175 -24.78 -29.55 1.15
N ILE A 176 -26.05 -29.17 1.34
CA ILE A 176 -26.68 -28.96 2.63
C ILE A 176 -27.82 -29.95 2.75
N PHE A 177 -27.81 -30.82 3.78
CA PHE A 177 -28.82 -31.86 4.00
C PHE A 177 -29.06 -32.76 2.76
N GLY A 178 -27.98 -33.10 2.04
CA GLY A 178 -28.06 -33.92 0.84
C GLY A 178 -28.58 -33.22 -0.40
N ARG A 179 -28.77 -31.91 -0.36
CA ARG A 179 -29.24 -31.09 -1.50
C ARG A 179 -28.18 -30.08 -1.89
N ALA A 180 -27.89 -30.00 -3.19
CA ALA A 180 -27.04 -28.95 -3.73
C ALA A 180 -27.76 -27.60 -3.65
N THR A 181 -27.18 -26.66 -2.88
CA THR A 181 -27.73 -25.32 -2.65
C THR A 181 -26.74 -24.28 -3.16
N PRO A 182 -27.10 -23.41 -4.11
CA PRO A 182 -26.22 -22.34 -4.54
C PRO A 182 -26.13 -21.24 -3.47
N VAL A 183 -24.92 -20.88 -3.11
CA VAL A 183 -24.60 -19.84 -2.11
C VAL A 183 -23.66 -18.85 -2.73
N GLU A 184 -23.96 -17.58 -2.59
CA GLU A 184 -23.07 -16.48 -3.01
C GLU A 184 -22.15 -16.09 -1.86
N LEU A 185 -20.84 -16.18 -2.07
CA LEU A 185 -19.78 -15.91 -1.10
C LEU A 185 -18.76 -14.94 -1.67
N GLU A 186 -18.10 -14.21 -0.80
CA GLU A 186 -16.96 -13.39 -1.18
C GLU A 186 -15.71 -14.25 -1.37
N PHE A 187 -14.77 -13.81 -2.21
CA PHE A 187 -13.52 -14.55 -2.46
C PHE A 187 -12.73 -14.83 -1.18
N GLY A 188 -12.80 -13.94 -0.18
CA GLY A 188 -12.18 -14.11 1.10
C GLY A 188 -12.79 -15.21 1.98
N GLN A 189 -14.01 -15.66 1.70
CA GLN A 189 -14.75 -16.65 2.49
C GLN A 189 -14.55 -18.09 2.01
N VAL A 190 -13.90 -18.28 0.89
CA VAL A 190 -13.65 -19.61 0.29
C VAL A 190 -12.16 -19.82 0.04
N GLU A 191 -11.74 -21.06 0.12
CA GLU A 191 -10.38 -21.50 -0.21
C GLU A 191 -10.43 -22.71 -1.13
N LYS A 192 -9.40 -22.85 -1.95
CA LYS A 192 -9.23 -24.05 -2.79
C LYS A 192 -8.91 -25.27 -1.92
N THR A 193 -9.50 -26.37 -2.25
CA THR A 193 -9.27 -27.65 -1.55
C THR A 193 -8.02 -28.31 -2.09
#